data_8094e1a47bca0b7795a95099fe6b15c1
#
_entry.id   8094e1a47bca0b7795a95099fe6b15c1
#
_cell.length_a   1.000
_cell.length_b   1.000
_cell.length_c   1.000
_cell.angle_alpha   90.00
_cell.angle_beta   90.00
_cell.angle_gamma   90.00
#
_symmetry.space_group_name_H-M   'P 1'
#
loop_
_entity.id
_entity.type
_entity.pdbx_description
1 polymer ?
#
loop_
_entity_poly.entity_id
_entity_poly.type
_entity_poly.pdbx_seq_one_letter_code
_entity_poly.pdbx_strand_id
1 'polypeptide(L)'
;EVRGQTVRIDMPVEVADASEYPVLTVQRAPFTAQRCVEAVEAYLGAAAWLRETEYSYEEILTDLRVAQRGAAYQDIMTGEVSFVPYEGQQEEIDRLKALLAGAAAQEETYVPLDAETLDFPAAGRYVRTEEGEGAYLRAGNTFLSISSHRGGSVQPESWVLLGNAFVGEEPHALEHVVITEEEAVAAGEAFLERLGRPDFRLARSEKARMLDSNSEYPYATLGEGYLLTYVVSAQGAIPCLYDEYSDSPLLAFLQKQEQYDRTWFQETLALFFTEEGLRMFTWDNPQALVATANENAALLPFDQVQQHVRDLLHIGLPAYDEEADAHGELVFTRMALTSVLQRIPNQSDEALLVPAWMLLLTTQRQQEQGLAESVLLINALDGNYINRWA
;
A
#
# COMPACT_ATOMS: atom_id res chain seq x y z
N GLU A 1 24.86 9.83 23.14
CA GLU A 1 23.96 9.21 24.14
C GLU A 1 22.84 10.15 24.48
N VAL A 2 21.61 9.65 24.53
CA VAL A 2 20.44 10.38 24.94
C VAL A 2 19.77 9.59 26.06
N ARG A 3 19.68 10.19 27.27
CA ARG A 3 19.14 9.56 28.48
C ARG A 3 19.76 8.17 28.82
N GLY A 4 21.02 7.98 28.50
CA GLY A 4 21.74 6.73 28.74
C GLY A 4 21.67 5.74 27.59
N GLN A 5 20.80 5.94 26.62
CA GLN A 5 20.70 5.08 25.42
C GLN A 5 21.68 5.56 24.33
N THR A 6 22.39 4.65 23.71
CA THR A 6 23.22 4.95 22.55
C THR A 6 22.33 5.19 21.33
N VAL A 7 22.55 6.31 20.65
CA VAL A 7 21.87 6.66 19.41
C VAL A 7 22.91 6.81 18.31
N ARG A 8 22.81 6.02 17.26
CA ARG A 8 23.66 6.11 16.09
C ARG A 8 22.94 6.85 14.97
N ILE A 9 23.56 7.93 14.50
CA ILE A 9 23.09 8.73 13.39
C ILE A 9 24.20 8.71 12.33
N ASP A 10 24.19 7.69 11.49
CA ASP A 10 25.12 7.53 10.37
C ASP A 10 24.29 7.04 9.18
N MET A 11 23.60 7.98 8.56
CA MET A 11 22.62 7.69 7.52
C MET A 11 22.74 8.67 6.35
N PRO A 12 22.39 8.25 5.13
CA PRO A 12 22.27 9.17 4.01
C PRO A 12 21.17 10.21 4.26
N VAL A 13 21.43 11.43 3.83
CA VAL A 13 20.42 12.51 3.79
C VAL A 13 20.08 12.77 2.34
N GLU A 14 18.84 12.49 1.97
CA GLU A 14 18.35 12.60 0.61
C GLU A 14 17.52 13.88 0.45
N VAL A 15 17.95 14.74 -0.45
CA VAL A 15 17.24 15.97 -0.80
C VAL A 15 17.20 16.05 -2.33
N ALA A 16 16.02 16.28 -2.89
CA ALA A 16 15.91 16.52 -4.32
C ALA A 16 16.58 17.86 -4.67
N ASP A 17 17.14 17.92 -5.87
CA ASP A 17 17.67 19.17 -6.43
C ASP A 17 16.49 20.03 -6.92
N ALA A 18 15.91 20.79 -6.00
CA ALA A 18 14.76 21.63 -6.26
C ALA A 18 14.98 23.04 -5.70
N SER A 19 14.46 24.02 -6.42
CA SER A 19 14.48 25.43 -6.00
C SER A 19 13.22 25.85 -5.24
N GLU A 20 12.18 25.03 -5.26
CA GLU A 20 10.86 25.36 -4.72
C GLU A 20 10.27 24.20 -3.93
N TYR A 21 9.65 24.52 -2.82
CA TYR A 21 9.00 23.56 -1.92
C TYR A 21 7.55 24.01 -1.64
N PRO A 22 6.61 23.65 -2.50
CA PRO A 22 5.22 24.09 -2.36
C PRO A 22 4.52 23.40 -1.18
N VAL A 23 3.56 24.13 -0.61
CA VAL A 23 2.54 23.57 0.29
C VAL A 23 1.24 23.50 -0.49
N LEU A 24 0.68 22.31 -0.60
CA LEU A 24 -0.52 22.06 -1.40
C LEU A 24 -1.71 21.76 -0.47
N THR A 25 -2.87 22.27 -0.82
CA THR A 25 -4.13 21.84 -0.18
C THR A 25 -4.72 20.70 -0.99
N VAL A 26 -4.98 19.58 -0.32
CA VAL A 26 -5.58 18.39 -0.91
C VAL A 26 -6.92 18.09 -0.23
N GLN A 27 -7.82 17.50 -0.99
CA GLN A 27 -9.12 17.04 -0.55
C GLN A 27 -9.28 15.55 -0.87
N ARG A 28 -10.04 14.83 -0.04
CA ARG A 28 -10.41 13.45 -0.37
C ARG A 28 -11.20 13.42 -1.68
N ALA A 29 -10.86 12.50 -2.52
CA ALA A 29 -11.52 12.32 -3.81
C ALA A 29 -11.97 10.86 -3.98
N PRO A 30 -13.03 10.44 -3.27
CA PRO A 30 -13.47 9.05 -3.27
C PRO A 30 -13.71 8.56 -4.70
N PHE A 31 -13.48 7.27 -4.91
CA PHE A 31 -13.81 6.64 -6.18
C PHE A 31 -15.29 6.76 -6.48
N THR A 32 -15.58 6.87 -7.75
CA THR A 32 -16.93 6.85 -8.32
C THR A 32 -16.97 5.79 -9.40
N ALA A 33 -18.16 5.40 -9.83
CA ALA A 33 -18.33 4.49 -10.97
C ALA A 33 -17.59 5.03 -12.22
N GLN A 34 -17.68 6.32 -12.50
CA GLN A 34 -16.98 6.96 -13.62
C GLN A 34 -15.45 6.79 -13.54
N ARG A 35 -14.87 7.01 -12.38
CA ARG A 35 -13.42 6.84 -12.15
C ARG A 35 -12.95 5.39 -12.28
N CYS A 36 -13.81 4.45 -11.88
CA CYS A 36 -13.55 3.04 -12.08
C CYS A 36 -13.56 2.65 -13.56
N VAL A 37 -14.51 3.16 -14.33
CA VAL A 37 -14.56 2.96 -15.79
C VAL A 37 -13.31 3.49 -16.45
N GLU A 38 -12.90 4.73 -16.16
CA GLU A 38 -11.68 5.35 -16.69
C GLU A 38 -10.43 4.52 -16.36
N ALA A 39 -10.35 3.98 -15.15
CA ALA A 39 -9.22 3.12 -14.75
C ALA A 39 -9.22 1.77 -15.49
N VAL A 40 -10.38 1.15 -15.70
CA VAL A 40 -10.50 -0.08 -16.49
C VAL A 40 -10.15 0.18 -17.96
N GLU A 41 -10.59 1.29 -18.53
CA GLU A 41 -10.22 1.69 -19.90
C GLU A 41 -8.71 1.95 -20.04
N ALA A 42 -8.09 2.55 -19.03
CA ALA A 42 -6.64 2.72 -19.01
C ALA A 42 -5.89 1.38 -18.91
N TYR A 43 -6.47 0.39 -18.25
CA TYR A 43 -5.88 -0.93 -18.02
C TYR A 43 -6.09 -1.87 -19.21
N LEU A 44 -7.35 -2.06 -19.67
CA LEU A 44 -7.75 -3.02 -20.72
C LEU A 44 -8.09 -2.37 -22.06
N GLY A 45 -8.34 -1.06 -22.12
CA GLY A 45 -9.05 -0.41 -23.20
C GLY A 45 -10.57 -0.56 -23.07
N ALA A 46 -11.32 -0.43 -24.17
CA ALA A 46 -12.77 -0.59 -24.15
C ALA A 46 -13.16 -1.98 -23.66
N ALA A 47 -14.01 -2.04 -22.66
CA ALA A 47 -14.40 -3.29 -22.01
C ALA A 47 -15.91 -3.41 -21.82
N ALA A 48 -16.36 -4.65 -21.69
CA ALA A 48 -17.67 -5.00 -21.20
C ALA A 48 -17.52 -5.74 -19.87
N TRP A 49 -18.48 -5.63 -18.97
CA TRP A 49 -18.46 -6.35 -17.71
C TRP A 49 -19.55 -7.42 -17.67
N LEU A 50 -19.28 -8.48 -16.93
CA LEU A 50 -20.26 -9.53 -16.71
C LEU A 50 -21.34 -9.01 -15.78
N ARG A 51 -22.53 -8.77 -16.33
CA ARG A 51 -23.70 -8.45 -15.53
C ARG A 51 -24.26 -9.74 -14.95
N GLU A 52 -24.01 -9.92 -13.69
CA GLU A 52 -24.49 -11.08 -12.98
C GLU A 52 -25.92 -10.92 -12.55
N THR A 53 -26.63 -12.03 -12.62
CA THR A 53 -27.91 -12.18 -11.96
C THR A 53 -27.78 -12.52 -10.49
N GLU A 54 -26.63 -12.93 -9.99
CA GLU A 54 -26.28 -13.03 -8.56
C GLU A 54 -24.85 -13.52 -8.30
N TYR A 55 -24.30 -14.49 -9.05
CA TYR A 55 -22.93 -14.99 -8.95
C TYR A 55 -22.50 -15.67 -10.26
N SER A 56 -21.30 -15.44 -10.75
CA SER A 56 -20.76 -16.23 -11.87
C SER A 56 -20.44 -17.65 -11.42
N TYR A 57 -20.51 -18.59 -12.36
CA TYR A 57 -20.14 -19.99 -12.10
C TYR A 57 -18.72 -20.10 -11.52
N GLU A 58 -17.76 -19.34 -12.06
CA GLU A 58 -16.37 -19.32 -11.61
C GLU A 58 -16.21 -18.71 -10.20
N GLU A 59 -17.04 -17.71 -9.85
CA GLU A 59 -17.03 -17.13 -8.51
C GLU A 59 -17.49 -18.14 -7.47
N ILE A 60 -18.62 -18.77 -7.71
CA ILE A 60 -19.16 -19.79 -6.82
C ILE A 60 -18.17 -20.95 -6.68
N LEU A 61 -17.52 -21.35 -7.80
CA LEU A 61 -16.54 -22.44 -7.77
C LEU A 61 -15.31 -22.05 -6.93
N THR A 62 -14.87 -20.81 -7.02
CA THR A 62 -13.75 -20.30 -6.22
C THR A 62 -14.10 -20.23 -4.75
N ASP A 63 -15.26 -19.65 -4.42
CA ASP A 63 -15.73 -19.56 -3.04
C ASP A 63 -15.94 -20.97 -2.43
N LEU A 64 -16.42 -21.90 -3.23
CA LEU A 64 -16.55 -23.30 -2.81
C LEU A 64 -15.19 -23.94 -2.48
N ARG A 65 -14.16 -23.71 -3.28
CA ARG A 65 -12.79 -24.19 -3.00
C ARG A 65 -12.25 -23.58 -1.71
N VAL A 66 -12.43 -22.28 -1.53
CA VAL A 66 -12.02 -21.58 -0.29
C VAL A 66 -12.78 -22.14 0.92
N ALA A 67 -14.09 -22.29 0.84
CA ALA A 67 -14.88 -22.86 1.90
C ALA A 67 -14.49 -24.31 2.23
N GLN A 68 -14.20 -25.14 1.21
CA GLN A 68 -13.75 -26.53 1.41
C GLN A 68 -12.39 -26.61 2.09
N ARG A 69 -11.49 -25.66 1.82
CA ARG A 69 -10.16 -25.60 2.43
C ARG A 69 -10.22 -25.30 3.94
N GLY A 70 -11.15 -24.46 4.36
CA GLY A 70 -11.26 -23.99 5.73
C GLY A 70 -10.57 -22.65 5.99
N ALA A 71 -10.59 -22.19 7.23
CA ALA A 71 -9.93 -20.97 7.65
C ALA A 71 -8.41 -21.20 7.82
N ALA A 72 -7.62 -20.27 7.32
CA ALA A 72 -6.17 -20.31 7.53
C ALA A 72 -5.86 -20.03 9.01
N TYR A 73 -5.03 -20.87 9.61
CA TYR A 73 -4.51 -20.73 10.96
C TYR A 73 -2.99 -20.76 10.91
N GLN A 74 -2.37 -19.72 11.45
CA GLN A 74 -0.92 -19.67 11.57
C GLN A 74 -0.52 -19.92 13.03
N ASP A 75 0.33 -20.91 13.27
CA ASP A 75 0.94 -21.14 14.57
C ASP A 75 1.96 -20.02 14.85
N ILE A 76 1.69 -19.24 15.88
CA ILE A 76 2.53 -18.06 16.25
C ILE A 76 3.94 -18.50 16.67
N MET A 77 4.14 -19.73 17.14
CA MET A 77 5.41 -20.22 17.64
C MET A 77 6.29 -20.81 16.54
N THR A 78 5.68 -21.44 15.55
CA THR A 78 6.39 -22.13 14.47
C THR A 78 6.32 -21.39 13.13
N GLY A 79 5.38 -20.44 12.99
CA GLY A 79 5.06 -19.80 11.72
C GLY A 79 4.31 -20.70 10.73
N GLU A 80 4.02 -21.95 11.10
CA GLU A 80 3.40 -22.93 10.23
C GLU A 80 1.93 -22.58 9.97
N VAL A 81 1.52 -22.58 8.70
CA VAL A 81 0.12 -22.34 8.30
C VAL A 81 -0.59 -23.69 8.12
N SER A 82 -1.71 -23.81 8.78
CA SER A 82 -2.63 -24.93 8.62
C SER A 82 -4.03 -24.41 8.29
N PHE A 83 -4.86 -25.27 7.71
CA PHE A 83 -6.25 -24.94 7.46
C PHE A 83 -7.13 -25.75 8.42
N VAL A 84 -8.01 -25.04 9.13
CA VAL A 84 -8.87 -25.64 10.13
C VAL A 84 -10.34 -25.41 9.78
N PRO A 85 -11.24 -26.37 10.10
CA PRO A 85 -12.66 -26.16 9.95
C PRO A 85 -13.14 -24.95 10.79
N TYR A 86 -14.09 -24.20 10.27
CA TYR A 86 -14.74 -23.10 10.99
C TYR A 86 -16.23 -23.38 11.20
N GLU A 87 -16.82 -22.67 12.15
CA GLU A 87 -18.25 -22.81 12.45
C GLU A 87 -19.10 -22.42 11.23
N GLY A 88 -20.04 -23.25 10.83
CA GLY A 88 -20.88 -23.04 9.65
C GLY A 88 -20.25 -23.44 8.31
N GLN A 89 -19.01 -23.94 8.28
CA GLN A 89 -18.31 -24.32 7.04
C GLN A 89 -19.13 -25.28 6.17
N GLN A 90 -19.72 -26.31 6.75
CA GLN A 90 -20.49 -27.30 5.98
C GLN A 90 -21.76 -26.68 5.38
N GLU A 91 -22.43 -25.80 6.12
CA GLU A 91 -23.61 -25.08 5.63
C GLU A 91 -23.27 -24.18 4.46
N GLU A 92 -22.14 -23.49 4.54
CA GLU A 92 -21.63 -22.64 3.47
C GLU A 92 -21.24 -23.46 2.23
N ILE A 93 -20.56 -24.59 2.39
CA ILE A 93 -20.25 -25.52 1.30
C ILE A 93 -21.54 -26.01 0.61
N ASP A 94 -22.57 -26.39 1.37
CA ASP A 94 -23.82 -26.88 0.81
C ASP A 94 -24.61 -25.78 0.11
N ARG A 95 -24.57 -24.55 0.64
CA ARG A 95 -25.12 -23.35 -0.01
C ARG A 95 -24.45 -23.08 -1.36
N LEU A 96 -23.12 -23.06 -1.39
CA LEU A 96 -22.31 -22.79 -2.59
C LEU A 96 -22.51 -23.89 -3.65
N LYS A 97 -22.61 -25.16 -3.25
CA LYS A 97 -22.94 -26.25 -4.18
C LYS A 97 -24.33 -26.10 -4.81
N ALA A 98 -25.29 -25.66 -4.03
CA ALA A 98 -26.64 -25.40 -4.55
C ALA A 98 -26.64 -24.24 -5.56
N LEU A 99 -25.93 -23.16 -5.26
CA LEU A 99 -25.77 -22.03 -6.16
C LEU A 99 -25.02 -22.45 -7.45
N LEU A 100 -23.95 -23.22 -7.34
CA LEU A 100 -23.18 -23.72 -8.48
C LEU A 100 -24.06 -24.56 -9.44
N ALA A 101 -24.92 -25.40 -8.90
CA ALA A 101 -25.84 -26.18 -9.69
C ALA A 101 -26.87 -25.31 -10.45
N GLY A 102 -27.28 -24.18 -9.86
CA GLY A 102 -28.13 -23.18 -10.53
C GLY A 102 -27.39 -22.35 -11.56
N ALA A 103 -26.18 -21.93 -11.26
CA ALA A 103 -25.36 -21.06 -12.14
C ALA A 103 -24.91 -21.76 -13.44
N ALA A 104 -24.71 -23.06 -13.41
CA ALA A 104 -24.33 -23.84 -14.60
C ALA A 104 -25.37 -23.82 -15.75
N ALA A 105 -26.59 -23.34 -15.46
CA ALA A 105 -27.68 -23.24 -16.43
C ALA A 105 -27.90 -21.81 -16.97
N GLN A 106 -27.13 -20.82 -16.51
CA GLN A 106 -27.30 -19.41 -16.89
C GLN A 106 -26.31 -19.02 -18.00
N GLU A 107 -26.84 -18.33 -19.02
CA GLU A 107 -25.98 -17.69 -20.03
C GLU A 107 -25.34 -16.44 -19.42
N GLU A 108 -23.99 -16.34 -19.54
CA GLU A 108 -23.25 -15.13 -19.17
C GLU A 108 -23.68 -13.96 -20.06
N THR A 109 -24.15 -12.89 -19.44
CA THR A 109 -24.55 -11.69 -20.14
C THR A 109 -23.54 -10.56 -19.89
N TYR A 110 -22.83 -10.18 -20.97
CA TYR A 110 -21.92 -9.04 -20.92
C TYR A 110 -22.61 -7.78 -21.39
N VAL A 111 -22.38 -6.70 -20.67
CA VAL A 111 -22.88 -5.36 -21.00
C VAL A 111 -21.69 -4.39 -21.14
N PRO A 112 -21.79 -3.36 -21.99
CA PRO A 112 -20.75 -2.33 -22.05
C PRO A 112 -20.48 -1.76 -20.67
N LEU A 113 -19.21 -1.58 -20.35
CA LEU A 113 -18.79 -0.97 -19.09
C LEU A 113 -19.01 0.54 -19.19
N ASP A 114 -19.90 1.07 -18.42
CA ASP A 114 -20.13 2.51 -18.25
C ASP A 114 -20.53 2.84 -16.79
N ALA A 115 -20.48 4.13 -16.45
CA ALA A 115 -20.77 4.58 -15.09
C ALA A 115 -22.23 4.42 -14.66
N GLU A 116 -23.15 4.24 -15.59
CA GLU A 116 -24.58 4.05 -15.32
C GLU A 116 -24.91 2.58 -15.04
N THR A 117 -24.15 1.69 -15.68
CA THR A 117 -24.37 0.23 -15.58
C THR A 117 -23.54 -0.44 -14.50
N LEU A 118 -22.38 0.14 -14.13
CA LEU A 118 -21.51 -0.42 -13.09
C LEU A 118 -22.14 -0.22 -11.69
N ASP A 119 -22.48 -1.33 -11.04
CA ASP A 119 -22.84 -1.32 -9.62
C ASP A 119 -21.65 -0.88 -8.78
N PHE A 120 -21.74 0.30 -8.20
CA PHE A 120 -20.68 0.84 -7.34
C PHE A 120 -21.15 0.93 -5.86
N PRO A 121 -20.38 0.49 -4.86
CA PRO A 121 -19.06 -0.15 -4.92
C PRO A 121 -19.03 -1.50 -5.62
N ALA A 122 -17.97 -1.76 -6.40
CA ALA A 122 -17.83 -2.98 -7.18
C ALA A 122 -17.09 -4.07 -6.36
N ALA A 123 -17.83 -5.07 -5.91
CA ALA A 123 -17.28 -6.16 -5.12
C ALA A 123 -16.92 -7.37 -6.00
N GLY A 124 -15.82 -7.28 -6.74
CA GLY A 124 -15.31 -8.41 -7.53
C GLY A 124 -16.09 -8.64 -8.83
N ARG A 125 -16.02 -7.68 -9.76
CA ARG A 125 -16.62 -7.80 -11.08
C ARG A 125 -15.61 -8.27 -12.12
N TYR A 126 -16.02 -9.23 -12.96
CA TYR A 126 -15.24 -9.62 -14.11
C TYR A 126 -15.51 -8.66 -15.27
N VAL A 127 -14.42 -8.09 -15.82
CA VAL A 127 -14.46 -7.24 -17.01
C VAL A 127 -13.63 -7.87 -18.11
N ARG A 128 -14.03 -7.72 -19.38
CA ARG A 128 -13.27 -8.23 -20.52
C ARG A 128 -13.37 -7.32 -21.74
N THR A 129 -12.37 -7.39 -22.61
CA THR A 129 -12.39 -6.79 -23.94
C THR A 129 -13.19 -7.66 -24.92
N GLU A 130 -13.50 -7.12 -26.10
CA GLU A 130 -14.12 -7.89 -27.19
C GLU A 130 -13.22 -9.05 -27.65
N GLU A 131 -11.90 -8.91 -27.51
CA GLU A 131 -10.89 -9.90 -27.89
C GLU A 131 -10.76 -11.03 -26.85
N GLY A 132 -11.41 -10.89 -25.69
CA GLY A 132 -11.46 -11.91 -24.66
C GLY A 132 -10.45 -11.73 -23.53
N GLU A 133 -9.61 -10.70 -23.56
CA GLU A 133 -8.77 -10.35 -22.41
C GLU A 133 -9.63 -9.91 -21.24
N GLY A 134 -9.37 -10.44 -20.06
CA GLY A 134 -10.20 -10.20 -18.89
C GLY A 134 -9.42 -9.82 -17.65
N ALA A 135 -10.11 -9.14 -16.74
CA ALA A 135 -9.58 -8.77 -15.45
C ALA A 135 -10.69 -8.74 -14.38
N TYR A 136 -10.29 -8.81 -13.13
CA TYR A 136 -11.17 -8.66 -11.98
C TYR A 136 -11.07 -7.25 -11.41
N LEU A 137 -12.20 -6.55 -11.34
CA LEU A 137 -12.36 -5.23 -10.77
C LEU A 137 -12.93 -5.34 -9.35
N ARG A 138 -12.27 -4.71 -8.38
CA ARG A 138 -12.79 -4.46 -7.04
C ARG A 138 -12.63 -2.98 -6.73
N ALA A 139 -13.70 -2.35 -6.30
CA ALA A 139 -13.65 -0.92 -5.99
C ALA A 139 -14.56 -0.57 -4.81
N GLY A 140 -14.03 0.24 -3.91
CA GLY A 140 -14.77 0.92 -2.85
C GLY A 140 -14.52 2.42 -2.89
N ASN A 141 -14.99 3.15 -1.90
CA ASN A 141 -14.80 4.60 -1.86
C ASN A 141 -13.33 5.02 -1.76
N THR A 142 -12.50 4.19 -1.14
CA THR A 142 -11.09 4.50 -0.82
C THR A 142 -10.09 3.63 -1.54
N PHE A 143 -10.52 2.63 -2.28
CA PHE A 143 -9.64 1.72 -3.00
C PHE A 143 -10.21 1.33 -4.36
N LEU A 144 -9.32 1.03 -5.30
CA LEU A 144 -9.59 0.42 -6.59
C LEU A 144 -8.52 -0.63 -6.87
N SER A 145 -8.91 -1.82 -7.28
CA SER A 145 -8.00 -2.88 -7.67
C SER A 145 -8.46 -3.56 -8.95
N ILE A 146 -7.56 -3.70 -9.91
CA ILE A 146 -7.76 -4.44 -11.15
C ILE A 146 -6.66 -5.49 -11.24
N SER A 147 -7.05 -6.75 -11.41
CA SER A 147 -6.09 -7.87 -11.49
C SER A 147 -6.43 -8.77 -12.66
N SER A 148 -5.43 -9.20 -13.42
CA SER A 148 -5.60 -10.16 -14.51
C SER A 148 -6.05 -11.55 -14.03
N HIS A 149 -5.98 -11.80 -12.74
CA HIS A 149 -6.39 -13.08 -12.15
C HIS A 149 -7.22 -12.85 -10.88
N ARG A 150 -8.38 -13.54 -10.77
CA ARG A 150 -9.20 -13.51 -9.56
C ARG A 150 -8.47 -14.19 -8.40
N GLY A 151 -8.43 -13.51 -7.24
CA GLY A 151 -7.71 -14.00 -6.07
C GLY A 151 -6.18 -13.97 -6.23
N GLY A 152 -5.69 -13.32 -7.28
CA GLY A 152 -4.26 -13.04 -7.42
C GLY A 152 -3.82 -12.06 -6.34
N SER A 153 -2.72 -12.37 -5.67
CA SER A 153 -2.05 -11.47 -4.72
C SER A 153 -0.60 -11.29 -5.13
N VAL A 154 -0.12 -10.05 -5.02
CA VAL A 154 1.29 -9.75 -5.32
C VAL A 154 2.07 -9.75 -4.02
N GLN A 155 3.14 -10.52 -3.99
CA GLN A 155 4.05 -10.65 -2.86
C GLN A 155 5.42 -10.12 -3.25
N PRO A 156 5.84 -8.96 -2.71
CA PRO A 156 7.19 -8.44 -2.88
C PRO A 156 8.25 -9.36 -2.29
N GLU A 157 9.43 -9.39 -2.88
CA GLU A 157 10.58 -10.13 -2.35
C GLU A 157 10.96 -9.65 -0.94
N SER A 158 10.82 -8.35 -0.67
CA SER A 158 11.06 -7.74 0.64
C SER A 158 10.11 -8.21 1.75
N TRP A 159 8.91 -8.64 1.42
CA TRP A 159 7.91 -9.10 2.42
C TRP A 159 8.31 -10.38 3.13
N VAL A 160 9.18 -11.16 2.52
CA VAL A 160 9.73 -12.37 3.15
C VAL A 160 10.67 -12.02 4.31
N LEU A 161 11.30 -10.85 4.26
CA LEU A 161 12.19 -10.35 5.30
C LEU A 161 11.45 -9.66 6.47
N LEU A 162 10.23 -9.22 6.26
CA LEU A 162 9.48 -8.46 7.27
C LEU A 162 8.67 -9.34 8.25
N GLY A 163 8.75 -10.66 8.14
CA GLY A 163 8.42 -11.63 9.19
C GLY A 163 7.10 -11.43 9.92
N ASN A 164 6.07 -10.85 9.31
CA ASN A 164 4.76 -10.73 9.92
C ASN A 164 3.66 -11.31 9.04
N ALA A 165 3.12 -12.42 9.50
CA ALA A 165 1.80 -12.95 9.25
C ALA A 165 1.56 -13.76 7.98
N PHE A 166 2.44 -13.88 7.04
CA PHE A 166 2.26 -14.87 5.98
C PHE A 166 3.52 -15.72 5.80
N VAL A 167 3.47 -16.88 6.47
CA VAL A 167 4.06 -18.15 6.11
C VAL A 167 5.58 -18.27 6.17
N GLY A 168 6.01 -19.18 7.02
CA GLY A 168 7.31 -19.82 7.12
C GLY A 168 7.81 -20.54 5.87
N GLU A 169 7.86 -19.87 4.75
CA GLU A 169 8.71 -20.27 3.64
C GLU A 169 9.97 -19.41 3.66
N GLU A 170 11.12 -20.05 3.50
CA GLU A 170 12.36 -19.34 3.23
C GLU A 170 12.17 -18.42 2.02
N PRO A 171 12.82 -17.24 2.00
CA PRO A 171 12.76 -16.35 0.85
C PRO A 171 13.18 -17.11 -0.39
N HIS A 172 12.21 -17.48 -1.22
CA HIS A 172 12.53 -18.03 -2.53
C HIS A 172 13.02 -16.87 -3.38
N ALA A 173 14.30 -16.92 -3.73
CA ALA A 173 14.87 -16.01 -4.71
C ALA A 173 13.98 -16.03 -5.96
N LEU A 174 13.56 -14.86 -6.44
CA LEU A 174 12.80 -14.72 -7.67
C LEU A 174 13.75 -14.99 -8.84
N GLU A 175 13.70 -16.18 -9.37
CA GLU A 175 14.67 -16.68 -10.37
C GLU A 175 14.21 -16.43 -11.81
N HIS A 176 12.93 -16.14 -12.03
CA HIS A 176 12.32 -16.07 -13.36
C HIS A 176 11.78 -14.69 -13.74
N VAL A 177 12.35 -13.63 -13.17
CA VAL A 177 12.02 -12.26 -13.56
C VAL A 177 12.67 -11.98 -14.91
N VAL A 178 11.87 -11.95 -15.99
CA VAL A 178 12.32 -11.76 -17.37
C VAL A 178 12.35 -10.28 -17.76
N ILE A 179 11.32 -9.52 -17.35
CA ILE A 179 11.26 -8.07 -17.62
C ILE A 179 12.35 -7.33 -16.80
N THR A 180 12.96 -6.31 -17.38
CA THR A 180 13.90 -5.45 -16.64
C THR A 180 13.18 -4.39 -15.83
N GLU A 181 13.86 -3.84 -14.82
CA GLU A 181 13.31 -2.74 -14.03
C GLU A 181 13.02 -1.51 -14.87
N GLU A 182 13.92 -1.16 -15.78
CA GLU A 182 13.78 -0.02 -16.67
C GLU A 182 12.56 -0.17 -17.59
N GLU A 183 12.33 -1.39 -18.13
CA GLU A 183 11.14 -1.67 -18.96
C GLU A 183 9.85 -1.56 -18.14
N ALA A 184 9.83 -2.09 -16.92
CA ALA A 184 8.69 -2.00 -16.03
C ALA A 184 8.38 -0.54 -15.66
N VAL A 185 9.40 0.26 -15.30
CA VAL A 185 9.25 1.68 -14.96
C VAL A 185 8.71 2.47 -16.16
N ALA A 186 9.29 2.28 -17.35
CA ALA A 186 8.82 2.96 -18.56
C ALA A 186 7.35 2.60 -18.89
N ALA A 187 6.96 1.33 -18.72
CA ALA A 187 5.57 0.89 -18.89
C ALA A 187 4.65 1.50 -17.83
N GLY A 188 5.12 1.63 -16.59
CA GLY A 188 4.41 2.28 -15.49
C GLY A 188 4.14 3.75 -15.76
N GLU A 189 5.15 4.51 -16.20
CA GLU A 189 5.01 5.92 -16.57
C GLU A 189 4.00 6.10 -17.72
N ALA A 190 4.09 5.26 -18.76
CA ALA A 190 3.12 5.27 -19.86
C ALA A 190 1.70 4.93 -19.40
N PHE A 191 1.55 4.06 -18.40
CA PHE A 191 0.24 3.77 -17.79
C PHE A 191 -0.30 4.98 -17.03
N LEU A 192 0.52 5.66 -16.23
CA LEU A 192 0.12 6.88 -15.51
C LEU A 192 -0.32 8.01 -16.43
N GLU A 193 0.32 8.17 -17.57
CA GLU A 193 -0.10 9.12 -18.60
C GLU A 193 -1.49 8.78 -19.15
N ARG A 194 -1.75 7.49 -19.48
CA ARG A 194 -3.09 7.04 -19.93
C ARG A 194 -4.16 7.20 -18.86
N LEU A 195 -3.80 6.97 -17.59
CA LEU A 195 -4.67 7.17 -16.44
C LEU A 195 -4.97 8.65 -16.16
N GLY A 196 -4.23 9.58 -16.79
CA GLY A 196 -4.35 11.01 -16.55
C GLY A 196 -3.77 11.47 -15.20
N ARG A 197 -2.83 10.70 -14.64
CA ARG A 197 -2.21 10.95 -13.33
C ARG A 197 -0.68 11.11 -13.44
N PRO A 198 -0.20 12.11 -14.18
CA PRO A 198 1.24 12.38 -14.30
C PRO A 198 1.86 12.99 -13.03
N ASP A 199 1.06 13.26 -12.00
CA ASP A 199 1.45 13.76 -10.68
C ASP A 199 2.06 12.68 -9.76
N PHE A 200 1.85 11.41 -10.06
CA PHE A 200 2.49 10.32 -9.34
C PHE A 200 3.99 10.23 -9.65
N ARG A 201 4.76 9.90 -8.63
CA ARG A 201 6.21 9.67 -8.72
C ARG A 201 6.55 8.31 -8.14
N LEU A 202 7.49 7.61 -8.77
CA LEU A 202 7.97 6.32 -8.32
C LEU A 202 8.65 6.48 -6.95
N ALA A 203 8.12 5.81 -5.94
CA ALA A 203 8.65 5.78 -4.59
C ALA A 203 9.44 4.51 -4.33
N ARG A 204 9.03 3.39 -4.94
CA ARG A 204 9.70 2.10 -4.79
C ARG A 204 9.51 1.24 -6.03
N SER A 205 10.58 0.51 -6.38
CA SER A 205 10.59 -0.57 -7.35
C SER A 205 11.20 -1.79 -6.68
N GLU A 206 10.52 -2.92 -6.73
CA GLU A 206 11.01 -4.15 -6.14
C GLU A 206 10.54 -5.37 -6.93
N LYS A 207 11.35 -6.43 -6.91
CA LYS A 207 10.94 -7.70 -7.48
C LYS A 207 9.78 -8.28 -6.69
N ALA A 208 8.83 -8.88 -7.39
CA ALA A 208 7.66 -9.47 -6.79
C ALA A 208 7.18 -10.68 -7.60
N ARG A 209 6.37 -11.50 -6.96
CA ARG A 209 5.62 -12.59 -7.61
C ARG A 209 4.13 -12.43 -7.39
N MET A 210 3.35 -12.83 -8.36
CA MET A 210 1.91 -12.95 -8.25
C MET A 210 1.55 -14.38 -7.90
N LEU A 211 0.79 -14.55 -6.84
CA LEU A 211 0.33 -15.85 -6.34
C LEU A 211 -1.15 -16.05 -6.61
N ASP A 212 -1.54 -17.27 -6.91
CA ASP A 212 -2.94 -17.69 -6.98
C ASP A 212 -3.43 -18.11 -5.60
N SER A 213 -4.10 -17.20 -4.89
CA SER A 213 -4.68 -17.50 -3.56
C SER A 213 -5.81 -18.53 -3.61
N ASN A 214 -6.29 -18.92 -4.79
CA ASN A 214 -7.29 -19.98 -4.97
C ASN A 214 -6.67 -21.36 -5.21
N SER A 215 -5.36 -21.43 -5.43
CA SER A 215 -4.63 -22.70 -5.55
C SER A 215 -4.44 -23.36 -4.17
N GLU A 216 -4.04 -24.63 -4.17
CA GLU A 216 -3.62 -25.29 -2.95
C GLU A 216 -2.31 -24.67 -2.44
N TYR A 217 -2.14 -24.67 -1.11
CA TYR A 217 -0.88 -24.24 -0.50
C TYR A 217 0.23 -25.31 -0.69
N PRO A 218 1.47 -24.95 -1.03
CA PRO A 218 1.95 -23.58 -1.33
C PRO A 218 1.30 -23.00 -2.59
N TYR A 219 0.97 -21.72 -2.55
CA TYR A 219 0.25 -21.07 -3.63
C TYR A 219 1.02 -21.11 -4.95
N ALA A 220 0.32 -21.41 -6.04
CA ALA A 220 0.92 -21.40 -7.37
C ALA A 220 1.39 -19.99 -7.75
N THR A 221 2.60 -19.88 -8.29
CA THR A 221 3.10 -18.63 -8.86
C THR A 221 2.50 -18.44 -10.26
N LEU A 222 1.81 -17.31 -10.46
CA LEU A 222 1.20 -16.90 -11.73
C LEU A 222 2.17 -16.11 -12.61
N GLY A 223 3.22 -15.53 -12.02
CA GLY A 223 4.23 -14.77 -12.72
C GLY A 223 5.16 -14.05 -11.77
N GLU A 224 6.36 -13.75 -12.24
CA GLU A 224 7.38 -12.96 -11.53
C GLU A 224 7.68 -11.68 -12.32
N GLY A 225 8.00 -10.61 -11.61
CA GLY A 225 8.25 -9.32 -12.25
C GLY A 225 8.60 -8.23 -11.26
N TYR A 226 8.17 -7.00 -11.57
CA TYR A 226 8.40 -5.83 -10.72
C TYR A 226 7.10 -5.24 -10.19
N LEU A 227 7.06 -4.99 -8.89
CA LEU A 227 6.05 -4.17 -8.24
C LEU A 227 6.59 -2.74 -8.12
N LEU A 228 5.90 -1.83 -8.78
CA LEU A 228 6.21 -0.41 -8.78
C LEU A 228 5.18 0.30 -7.91
N THR A 229 5.63 1.00 -6.88
CA THR A 229 4.74 1.78 -6.03
C THR A 229 4.99 3.27 -6.21
N TYR A 230 3.94 3.97 -6.57
CA TYR A 230 3.93 5.40 -6.82
C TYR A 230 3.17 6.15 -5.74
N VAL A 231 3.60 7.36 -5.46
CA VAL A 231 2.93 8.29 -4.53
C VAL A 231 2.75 9.65 -5.19
N VAL A 232 1.75 10.38 -4.75
CA VAL A 232 1.69 11.81 -5.07
C VAL A 232 2.78 12.52 -4.29
N SER A 233 3.64 13.24 -5.00
CA SER A 233 4.74 13.98 -4.40
C SER A 233 4.78 15.41 -4.94
N ALA A 234 4.84 16.37 -4.03
CA ALA A 234 5.03 17.76 -4.41
C ALA A 234 6.39 17.95 -5.12
N GLN A 235 6.47 18.91 -6.02
CA GLN A 235 7.73 19.27 -6.68
C GLN A 235 8.80 19.57 -5.62
N GLY A 236 10.00 19.06 -5.83
CA GLY A 236 11.12 19.24 -4.91
C GLY A 236 11.18 18.30 -3.73
N ALA A 237 10.23 17.37 -3.59
CA ALA A 237 10.26 16.35 -2.57
C ALA A 237 10.71 14.99 -3.12
N ILE A 238 11.42 14.22 -2.29
CA ILE A 238 11.73 12.81 -2.60
C ILE A 238 10.45 11.99 -2.44
N PRO A 239 10.03 11.22 -3.44
CA PRO A 239 8.88 10.32 -3.29
C PRO A 239 9.19 9.24 -2.25
N CYS A 240 8.39 9.15 -1.21
CA CYS A 240 8.59 8.19 -0.12
C CYS A 240 7.25 7.59 0.32
N LEU A 241 7.29 6.30 0.64
CA LEU A 241 6.18 5.58 1.28
C LEU A 241 6.36 5.69 2.80
N TYR A 242 5.61 6.55 3.45
CA TYR A 242 5.71 6.72 4.91
C TYR A 242 4.61 5.98 5.67
N ASP A 243 3.50 5.65 5.01
CA ASP A 243 2.37 4.98 5.65
C ASP A 243 2.58 3.47 5.88
N GLU A 244 3.56 2.87 5.24
CA GLU A 244 3.91 1.47 5.43
C GLU A 244 4.75 1.21 6.69
N TYR A 245 5.40 2.25 7.23
CA TYR A 245 6.23 2.12 8.41
C TYR A 245 5.40 2.19 9.70
N SER A 246 5.87 1.53 10.73
CA SER A 246 5.30 1.67 12.07
C SER A 246 5.62 3.06 12.63
N ASP A 247 4.76 3.56 13.52
CA ASP A 247 5.08 4.77 14.26
C ASP A 247 6.27 4.54 15.18
N SER A 248 7.09 5.59 15.32
CA SER A 248 8.25 5.51 16.19
C SER A 248 7.84 5.20 17.64
N PRO A 249 8.40 4.16 18.25
CA PRO A 249 8.17 3.86 19.67
C PRO A 249 8.60 5.00 20.62
N LEU A 250 9.50 5.89 20.15
CA LEU A 250 9.91 7.09 20.88
C LEU A 250 8.74 8.00 21.22
N LEU A 251 7.68 7.95 20.41
CA LEU A 251 6.54 8.86 20.49
C LEU A 251 5.31 8.18 21.08
N ALA A 252 5.44 6.94 21.54
CA ALA A 252 4.34 6.20 22.16
C ALA A 252 3.69 6.98 23.33
N PHE A 253 4.45 7.82 24.01
CA PHE A 253 3.90 8.67 25.08
C PHE A 253 3.09 9.85 24.52
N LEU A 254 3.41 10.38 23.34
CA LEU A 254 2.62 11.42 22.67
C LEU A 254 1.35 10.84 22.06
N GLN A 255 1.38 9.57 21.68
CA GLN A 255 0.24 8.84 21.09
C GLN A 255 -0.78 8.41 22.16
N LYS A 256 -0.40 8.33 23.43
CA LYS A 256 -1.29 7.89 24.52
C LYS A 256 -2.44 8.86 24.83
N GLN A 257 -2.44 10.04 24.25
CA GLN A 257 -3.41 11.05 24.66
C GLN A 257 -4.77 10.98 23.96
N GLU A 258 -4.89 10.38 22.77
CA GLU A 258 -6.22 10.18 22.15
C GLU A 258 -6.17 9.06 21.10
N GLN A 259 -7.12 8.13 21.16
CA GLN A 259 -7.41 7.23 20.03
C GLN A 259 -8.12 8.06 18.96
N TYR A 260 -7.35 8.67 18.09
CA TYR A 260 -7.92 9.33 16.92
C TYR A 260 -8.14 8.30 15.82
N ASP A 261 -9.31 8.34 15.24
CA ASP A 261 -9.54 7.70 13.94
C ASP A 261 -8.58 8.33 12.94
N ARG A 262 -7.66 7.55 12.42
CA ARG A 262 -6.77 7.97 11.35
C ARG A 262 -7.63 8.39 10.16
N THR A 263 -7.67 9.68 9.89
CA THR A 263 -8.57 10.22 8.90
C THR A 263 -7.92 10.37 7.52
N TRP A 264 -6.59 10.42 7.47
CA TRP A 264 -5.84 10.65 6.24
C TRP A 264 -4.74 9.61 6.07
N PHE A 265 -4.77 8.94 4.90
CA PHE A 265 -3.75 7.99 4.47
C PHE A 265 -3.06 8.53 3.23
N GLN A 266 -1.82 8.16 3.03
CA GLN A 266 -1.07 8.48 1.82
C GLN A 266 -1.80 7.90 0.61
N GLU A 267 -1.97 8.71 -0.45
CA GLU A 267 -2.44 8.22 -1.74
C GLU A 267 -1.34 7.40 -2.39
N THR A 268 -1.63 6.15 -2.70
CA THR A 268 -0.68 5.21 -3.31
C THR A 268 -1.27 4.55 -4.53
N LEU A 269 -0.41 4.27 -5.51
CA LEU A 269 -0.75 3.52 -6.70
C LEU A 269 0.34 2.45 -6.92
N ALA A 270 -0.06 1.18 -6.98
CA ALA A 270 0.86 0.08 -7.19
C ALA A 270 0.54 -0.64 -8.50
N LEU A 271 1.60 -0.92 -9.29
CA LEU A 271 1.55 -1.59 -10.58
C LEU A 271 2.47 -2.79 -10.55
N PHE A 272 1.96 -3.96 -10.89
CA PHE A 272 2.77 -5.15 -11.02
C PHE A 272 2.89 -5.57 -12.48
N PHE A 273 4.12 -5.56 -12.99
CA PHE A 273 4.47 -5.93 -14.35
C PHE A 273 5.23 -7.25 -14.40
N THR A 274 4.84 -8.09 -15.34
CA THR A 274 5.59 -9.28 -15.77
C THR A 274 5.99 -9.14 -17.25
N GLU A 275 6.62 -10.15 -17.84
CA GLU A 275 6.88 -10.21 -19.29
C GLU A 275 5.60 -10.10 -20.14
N GLU A 276 4.45 -10.47 -19.58
CA GLU A 276 3.14 -10.37 -20.25
C GLU A 276 2.49 -8.99 -20.12
N GLY A 277 3.17 -8.03 -19.46
CA GLY A 277 2.68 -6.68 -19.23
C GLY A 277 2.10 -6.45 -17.84
N LEU A 278 1.17 -5.49 -17.71
CA LEU A 278 0.53 -5.10 -16.44
C LEU A 278 -0.45 -6.19 -15.98
N ARG A 279 -0.15 -6.81 -14.85
CA ARG A 279 -0.96 -7.92 -14.27
C ARG A 279 -1.83 -7.49 -13.11
N MET A 280 -1.43 -6.45 -12.39
CA MET A 280 -2.22 -5.90 -11.29
C MET A 280 -2.01 -4.39 -11.21
N PHE A 281 -3.09 -3.72 -10.88
CA PHE A 281 -3.16 -2.31 -10.58
C PHE A 281 -3.97 -2.11 -9.31
N THR A 282 -3.40 -1.39 -8.34
CA THR A 282 -4.14 -0.96 -7.14
C THR A 282 -3.94 0.53 -6.93
N TRP A 283 -5.00 1.20 -6.49
CA TRP A 283 -4.99 2.63 -6.21
C TRP A 283 -5.75 2.87 -4.92
N ASP A 284 -5.07 3.38 -3.92
CA ASP A 284 -5.61 3.56 -2.59
C ASP A 284 -5.64 5.05 -2.18
N ASN A 285 -6.66 5.42 -1.40
CA ASN A 285 -6.83 6.72 -0.75
C ASN A 285 -6.74 7.92 -1.70
N PRO A 286 -7.52 7.95 -2.78
CA PRO A 286 -7.40 8.95 -3.81
C PRO A 286 -7.69 10.36 -3.28
N GLN A 287 -6.90 11.32 -3.77
CA GLN A 287 -6.94 12.72 -3.37
C GLN A 287 -7.04 13.62 -4.61
N ALA A 288 -7.52 14.83 -4.40
CA ALA A 288 -7.52 15.89 -5.40
C ALA A 288 -6.78 17.10 -4.87
N LEU A 289 -5.89 17.64 -5.68
CA LEU A 289 -5.28 18.94 -5.43
C LEU A 289 -6.35 20.03 -5.64
N VAL A 290 -6.62 20.82 -4.60
CA VAL A 290 -7.61 21.92 -4.68
C VAL A 290 -6.99 23.30 -4.73
N ALA A 291 -5.82 23.49 -4.13
CA ALA A 291 -5.12 24.76 -4.15
C ALA A 291 -3.62 24.61 -3.86
N THR A 292 -2.85 25.60 -4.25
CA THR A 292 -1.48 25.80 -3.75
C THR A 292 -1.54 26.84 -2.62
N ALA A 293 -1.36 26.38 -1.38
CA ALA A 293 -1.40 27.23 -0.20
C ALA A 293 -0.14 28.14 -0.12
N ASN A 294 0.99 27.64 -0.60
CA ASN A 294 2.24 28.39 -0.74
C ASN A 294 3.03 27.80 -1.92
N GLU A 295 3.44 28.61 -2.87
CA GLU A 295 4.19 28.17 -4.05
C GLU A 295 5.62 27.77 -3.70
N ASN A 296 6.25 28.46 -2.75
CA ASN A 296 7.62 28.20 -2.32
C ASN A 296 7.80 28.52 -0.84
N ALA A 297 7.59 27.54 0.01
CA ALA A 297 7.74 27.69 1.45
C ALA A 297 9.21 27.67 1.87
N ALA A 298 9.59 28.58 2.75
CA ALA A 298 10.94 28.59 3.31
C ALA A 298 11.14 27.43 4.30
N LEU A 299 12.08 26.55 4.00
CA LEU A 299 12.46 25.47 4.89
C LEU A 299 13.28 25.98 6.08
N LEU A 300 13.15 25.34 7.22
CA LEU A 300 14.07 25.54 8.35
C LEU A 300 15.52 25.21 7.93
N PRO A 301 16.49 25.98 8.41
CA PRO A 301 17.90 25.59 8.30
C PRO A 301 18.14 24.20 8.88
N PHE A 302 18.97 23.41 8.22
CA PHE A 302 19.17 21.99 8.59
C PHE A 302 19.70 21.79 10.02
N ASP A 303 20.52 22.70 10.52
CA ASP A 303 20.98 22.70 11.89
C ASP A 303 19.84 22.86 12.93
N GLN A 304 18.81 23.64 12.59
CA GLN A 304 17.60 23.74 13.41
C GLN A 304 16.80 22.45 13.36
N VAL A 305 16.64 21.82 12.19
CA VAL A 305 16.00 20.50 12.07
C VAL A 305 16.72 19.47 12.95
N GLN A 306 18.06 19.43 12.90
CA GLN A 306 18.86 18.56 13.76
C GLN A 306 18.61 18.83 15.25
N GLN A 307 18.43 20.10 15.64
CA GLN A 307 18.13 20.44 17.03
C GLN A 307 16.75 19.95 17.44
N HIS A 308 15.73 20.12 16.57
CA HIS A 308 14.38 19.58 16.83
C HIS A 308 14.39 18.05 16.98
N VAL A 309 15.13 17.33 16.13
CA VAL A 309 15.31 15.87 16.28
C VAL A 309 15.91 15.52 17.65
N ARG A 310 16.98 16.22 18.07
CA ARG A 310 17.60 15.97 19.39
C ARG A 310 16.63 16.24 20.53
N ASP A 311 15.87 17.32 20.45
CA ASP A 311 14.91 17.69 21.48
C ASP A 311 13.77 16.65 21.57
N LEU A 312 13.28 16.17 20.44
CA LEU A 312 12.29 15.08 20.40
C LEU A 312 12.85 13.78 21.00
N LEU A 313 14.10 13.42 20.70
CA LEU A 313 14.74 12.27 21.31
C LEU A 313 14.87 12.43 22.84
N HIS A 314 15.22 13.63 23.30
CA HIS A 314 15.29 13.90 24.75
C HIS A 314 13.93 13.83 25.46
N ILE A 315 12.86 14.18 24.78
CA ILE A 315 11.50 14.11 25.33
C ILE A 315 10.96 12.69 25.25
N GLY A 316 11.15 12.04 24.09
CA GLY A 316 10.47 10.81 23.70
C GLY A 316 11.14 9.53 24.16
N LEU A 317 12.47 9.52 24.28
CA LEU A 317 13.14 8.32 24.79
C LEU A 317 12.81 8.13 26.29
N PRO A 318 12.36 6.94 26.69
CA PRO A 318 12.22 6.63 28.11
C PRO A 318 13.56 6.80 28.80
N ALA A 319 13.54 7.08 30.08
CA ALA A 319 14.76 7.02 30.88
C ALA A 319 15.33 5.59 30.77
N TYR A 320 16.66 5.52 30.61
CA TYR A 320 17.35 4.24 30.54
C TYR A 320 16.95 3.37 31.75
N ASP A 321 16.48 2.17 31.49
CA ASP A 321 16.30 1.12 32.46
C ASP A 321 16.90 -0.19 31.90
N GLU A 322 16.98 -1.22 32.74
CA GLU A 322 17.55 -2.50 32.34
C GLU A 322 16.78 -3.18 31.18
N GLU A 323 15.48 -2.81 30.97
CA GLU A 323 14.68 -3.27 29.82
C GLU A 323 15.08 -2.53 28.54
N ALA A 324 15.44 -1.24 28.62
CA ALA A 324 15.92 -0.47 27.47
C ALA A 324 17.24 -1.03 26.91
N ASP A 325 18.13 -1.55 27.76
CA ASP A 325 19.36 -2.23 27.33
C ASP A 325 19.07 -3.51 26.51
N ALA A 326 17.93 -4.12 26.74
CA ALA A 326 17.51 -5.29 25.98
C ALA A 326 17.17 -4.99 24.50
N HIS A 327 16.93 -3.71 24.15
CA HIS A 327 16.62 -3.28 22.79
C HIS A 327 17.88 -2.88 21.99
N GLY A 328 19.02 -2.68 22.64
CA GLY A 328 20.27 -2.30 22.01
C GLY A 328 20.32 -0.83 21.57
N GLU A 329 21.21 -0.55 20.62
CA GLU A 329 21.39 0.80 20.06
C GLU A 329 20.21 1.22 19.20
N LEU A 330 19.77 2.49 19.32
CA LEU A 330 18.85 3.10 18.38
C LEU A 330 19.60 3.59 17.16
N VAL A 331 19.20 3.16 15.99
CA VAL A 331 19.87 3.42 14.72
C VAL A 331 18.94 4.18 13.79
N PHE A 332 19.39 5.33 13.31
CA PHE A 332 18.75 6.01 12.19
C PHE A 332 19.37 5.48 10.88
N THR A 333 18.51 5.04 9.97
CA THR A 333 18.92 4.33 8.74
C THR A 333 18.76 5.20 7.50
N ARG A 334 17.81 6.14 7.51
CA ARG A 334 17.53 7.02 6.37
C ARG A 334 16.94 8.34 6.83
N MET A 335 17.27 9.42 6.11
CA MET A 335 16.61 10.70 6.22
C MET A 335 16.33 11.25 4.81
N ALA A 336 15.08 11.64 4.54
CA ALA A 336 14.70 12.19 3.24
C ALA A 336 13.77 13.40 3.40
N LEU A 337 13.94 14.41 2.55
CA LEU A 337 12.99 15.52 2.42
C LEU A 337 11.87 15.08 1.48
N THR A 338 10.72 14.78 2.02
CA THR A 338 9.53 14.28 1.32
C THR A 338 8.34 15.20 1.47
N SER A 339 7.20 14.83 0.88
CA SER A 339 5.89 15.46 1.09
C SER A 339 5.04 14.58 1.98
N VAL A 340 4.45 15.15 3.04
CA VAL A 340 3.62 14.42 4.00
C VAL A 340 2.29 15.13 4.21
N LEU A 341 1.24 14.33 4.34
CA LEU A 341 -0.09 14.83 4.69
C LEU A 341 -0.11 15.30 6.15
N GLN A 342 -0.50 16.55 6.33
CA GLN A 342 -0.72 17.16 7.63
C GLN A 342 -2.17 17.64 7.72
N ARG A 343 -2.88 17.17 8.75
CA ARG A 343 -4.26 17.58 9.01
C ARG A 343 -4.34 19.07 9.31
N ILE A 344 -5.39 19.70 8.78
CA ILE A 344 -5.75 21.07 9.15
C ILE A 344 -6.66 20.99 10.40
N PRO A 345 -6.32 21.63 11.52
CA PRO A 345 -7.15 21.61 12.72
C PRO A 345 -8.58 22.06 12.43
N ASN A 346 -9.56 21.30 12.94
CA ASN A 346 -11.00 21.53 12.75
C ASN A 346 -11.52 21.41 11.30
N GLN A 347 -10.75 20.81 10.39
CA GLN A 347 -11.21 20.46 9.03
C GLN A 347 -11.08 18.95 8.85
N SER A 348 -12.16 18.29 8.39
CA SER A 348 -12.18 16.85 8.11
C SER A 348 -11.93 16.53 6.65
N ASP A 349 -12.22 17.46 5.75
CA ASP A 349 -12.31 17.21 4.32
C ASP A 349 -11.09 17.68 3.54
N GLU A 350 -10.24 18.52 4.17
CA GLU A 350 -9.01 19.04 3.60
C GLU A 350 -7.80 18.74 4.48
N ALA A 351 -6.66 18.55 3.84
CA ALA A 351 -5.35 18.43 4.47
C ALA A 351 -4.32 19.24 3.68
N LEU A 352 -3.18 19.48 4.30
CA LEU A 352 -2.02 20.05 3.63
C LEU A 352 -1.04 18.94 3.27
N LEU A 353 -0.52 18.99 2.06
CA LEU A 353 0.68 18.26 1.68
C LEU A 353 1.86 19.22 1.89
N VAL A 354 2.65 18.94 2.91
CA VAL A 354 3.74 19.82 3.35
C VAL A 354 5.11 19.20 3.15
N PRO A 355 6.16 19.98 2.88
CA PRO A 355 7.52 19.47 2.96
C PRO A 355 7.82 18.98 4.37
N ALA A 356 8.34 17.78 4.50
CA ALA A 356 8.66 17.16 5.78
C ALA A 356 9.92 16.31 5.69
N TRP A 357 10.67 16.27 6.77
CA TRP A 357 11.75 15.33 6.95
C TRP A 357 11.21 13.98 7.44
N MET A 358 11.38 12.96 6.63
CA MET A 358 11.12 11.57 7.01
C MET A 358 12.43 10.96 7.53
N LEU A 359 12.42 10.47 8.75
CA LEU A 359 13.53 9.74 9.35
C LEU A 359 13.09 8.30 9.63
N LEU A 360 13.82 7.34 9.10
CA LEU A 360 13.63 5.94 9.44
C LEU A 360 14.57 5.56 10.56
N LEU A 361 14.07 4.80 11.51
CA LEU A 361 14.81 4.38 12.68
C LEU A 361 14.41 2.96 13.10
N THR A 362 15.38 2.27 13.69
CA THR A 362 15.19 0.91 14.19
C THR A 362 16.08 0.69 15.41
N THR A 363 15.86 -0.38 16.15
CA THR A 363 16.80 -0.84 17.15
C THR A 363 17.65 -1.96 16.60
N GLN A 364 18.85 -2.18 17.18
CA GLN A 364 19.70 -3.30 16.78
C GLN A 364 18.93 -4.62 16.84
N ARG A 365 18.14 -4.83 17.88
CA ARG A 365 17.31 -6.03 18.04
C ARG A 365 16.25 -6.17 16.95
N GLN A 366 15.57 -5.07 16.55
CA GLN A 366 14.62 -5.10 15.45
C GLN A 366 15.30 -5.47 14.13
N GLN A 367 16.48 -4.92 13.86
CA GLN A 367 17.27 -5.30 12.66
C GLN A 367 17.64 -6.79 12.66
N GLU A 368 18.10 -7.32 13.80
CA GLU A 368 18.45 -8.74 13.96
C GLU A 368 17.22 -9.66 13.78
N GLN A 369 16.04 -9.17 14.09
CA GLN A 369 14.76 -9.88 13.95
C GLN A 369 14.08 -9.65 12.59
N GLY A 370 14.63 -8.80 11.72
CA GLY A 370 14.00 -8.45 10.45
C GLY A 370 12.67 -7.70 10.59
N LEU A 371 12.47 -6.98 11.71
CA LEU A 371 11.23 -6.23 11.94
C LEU A 371 11.24 -4.91 11.18
N ALA A 372 10.04 -4.42 10.84
CA ALA A 372 9.85 -3.16 10.15
C ALA A 372 10.45 -1.99 10.92
N GLU A 373 11.07 -1.07 10.19
CA GLU A 373 11.55 0.19 10.71
C GLU A 373 10.38 1.07 11.20
N SER A 374 10.70 1.98 12.09
CA SER A 374 9.77 3.01 12.53
C SER A 374 10.03 4.32 11.78
N VAL A 375 9.01 5.14 11.63
CA VAL A 375 9.10 6.45 10.99
C VAL A 375 8.91 7.58 11.99
N LEU A 376 9.72 8.62 11.83
CA LEU A 376 9.57 9.91 12.48
C LEU A 376 9.40 10.97 11.40
N LEU A 377 8.30 11.73 11.45
CA LEU A 377 7.99 12.77 10.49
C LEU A 377 8.08 14.16 11.16
N ILE A 378 8.87 15.04 10.57
CA ILE A 378 9.08 16.40 11.08
C ILE A 378 8.74 17.39 9.99
N ASN A 379 7.83 18.31 10.27
CA ASN A 379 7.49 19.39 9.35
C ASN A 379 8.75 20.23 9.09
N ALA A 380 9.14 20.34 7.82
CA ALA A 380 10.34 21.05 7.42
C ALA A 380 10.22 22.58 7.52
N LEU A 381 9.01 23.11 7.79
CA LEU A 381 8.75 24.53 7.88
C LEU A 381 8.89 25.08 9.31
N ASP A 382 8.51 24.30 10.29
CA ASP A 382 8.44 24.74 11.70
C ASP A 382 9.10 23.79 12.71
N GLY A 383 9.59 22.61 12.24
CA GLY A 383 10.26 21.61 13.06
C GLY A 383 9.32 20.79 13.96
N ASN A 384 8.02 20.98 13.85
CA ASN A 384 7.06 20.22 14.63
C ASN A 384 6.97 18.77 14.16
N TYR A 385 6.72 17.87 15.11
CA TYR A 385 6.39 16.49 14.80
C TYR A 385 5.04 16.40 14.09
N ILE A 386 4.99 15.65 13.00
CA ILE A 386 3.75 15.32 12.29
C ILE A 386 3.21 14.01 12.84
N ASN A 387 2.13 14.09 13.58
CA ASN A 387 1.42 12.92 14.06
C ASN A 387 0.48 12.41 12.94
N ARG A 388 0.72 11.21 12.44
CA ARG A 388 -0.12 10.57 11.41
C ARG A 388 -1.52 10.20 11.91
N TRP A 389 -1.70 10.14 13.23
CA TRP A 389 -2.94 9.72 13.88
C TRP A 389 -3.79 10.90 14.37
N ALA A 390 -3.27 12.10 14.28
CA ALA A 390 -3.96 13.31 14.78
C ALA A 390 -4.76 14.03 13.70
#